data_6cb40b217e03943653213f090679e4df
#
_entry.id   6cb40b217e03943653213f090679e4df
#
_cell.length_a   1.000
_cell.length_b   1.000
_cell.length_c   1.000
_cell.angle_alpha   90.00
_cell.angle_beta   90.00
_cell.angle_gamma   90.00
#
_symmetry.space_group_name_H-M   'P 1'
#
loop_
_entity.id
_entity.type
_entity.pdbx_description
1 polymer ?
#
loop_
_entity_poly.entity_id
_entity_poly.type
_entity_poly.pdbx_seq_one_letter_code
_entity_poly.pdbx_strand_id
1 'polypeptide(L)'
;MLCQFSFQNFKSYKDETTFDFRAMAIPEFQDALIRQEKAEDLLPVSAVYGPNGGGKTNLLQAFFCLINLVVKPIHALEKNRQPMIFQQGSSVAPFMLDESSANEPTIFQVFFRVGEKEYQYYIALKEEIVFESLLWRTLGGKKTGLIFERDGQKIELGASINKASINLDVNPKMPYLSFLAINYNIPVIAEVQNWFESCITQSYANPRAENIVLVSKSETTKESLIHALNDVGIDLSGYRYDEDSKHLFTQRTINGKVYELPFEAESDGTKKMIAALPVLMVALQEGRTVVVDELDAKLHPKLLRYVIQMFKNPELNKKGAQLLFSSHDLTTMKNTVFRRDEIWFAAMNDNHESEIYSLYEFRQEDNTRVKSTAAFDKQYLEGRYGADQYVAYEWMKTAENF
;
A
#
# COMPACT_ATOMS: atom_id res chain seq x y z
N MET A 1 -11.89 1.94 0.90
CA MET A 1 -11.31 0.62 0.52
C MET A 1 -10.79 0.69 -0.89
N LEU A 2 -9.57 0.23 -1.14
CA LEU A 2 -8.97 0.14 -2.48
C LEU A 2 -9.56 -1.05 -3.23
N CYS A 3 -10.00 -0.84 -4.47
CA CYS A 3 -10.51 -1.90 -5.34
C CYS A 3 -9.46 -2.31 -6.37
N GLN A 4 -8.88 -1.31 -7.06
CA GLN A 4 -7.92 -1.54 -8.14
C GLN A 4 -7.02 -0.32 -8.28
N PHE A 5 -5.77 -0.54 -8.60
CA PHE A 5 -4.80 0.49 -8.95
C PHE A 5 -4.12 0.12 -10.26
N SER A 6 -4.17 1.01 -11.23
CA SER A 6 -3.45 0.86 -12.50
C SER A 6 -2.51 2.05 -12.72
N PHE A 7 -1.42 1.80 -13.39
CA PHE A 7 -0.48 2.85 -13.79
C PHE A 7 0.26 2.43 -15.05
N GLN A 8 0.82 3.41 -15.75
CA GLN A 8 1.57 3.22 -16.99
C GLN A 8 2.73 4.21 -17.06
N ASN A 9 3.79 3.81 -17.74
CA ASN A 9 4.97 4.64 -17.97
C ASN A 9 5.55 5.23 -16.68
N PHE A 10 5.88 4.33 -15.74
CA PHE A 10 6.46 4.72 -14.46
C PHE A 10 7.66 3.85 -14.10
N LYS A 11 8.85 4.46 -14.02
CA LYS A 11 10.13 3.82 -13.66
C LYS A 11 10.43 2.59 -14.50
N SER A 12 10.39 1.37 -13.93
CA SER A 12 10.64 0.12 -14.66
C SER A 12 9.41 -0.44 -15.37
N TYR A 13 8.24 0.17 -15.20
CA TYR A 13 6.99 -0.22 -15.85
C TYR A 13 6.71 0.67 -17.04
N LYS A 14 6.74 0.10 -18.25
CA LYS A 14 6.42 0.78 -19.50
C LYS A 14 4.94 0.74 -19.81
N ASP A 15 4.40 -0.48 -19.85
CA ASP A 15 3.01 -0.73 -20.22
C ASP A 15 2.05 -0.56 -19.04
N GLU A 16 0.75 -0.51 -19.36
CA GLU A 16 -0.31 -0.47 -18.35
C GLU A 16 -0.21 -1.67 -17.42
N THR A 17 -0.08 -1.38 -16.15
CA THR A 17 0.08 -2.36 -15.09
C THR A 17 -1.05 -2.22 -14.11
N THR A 18 -1.79 -3.30 -13.86
CA THR A 18 -2.97 -3.31 -13.00
C THR A 18 -2.78 -4.23 -11.80
N PHE A 19 -3.01 -3.68 -10.62
CA PHE A 19 -3.06 -4.40 -9.35
C PHE A 19 -4.50 -4.39 -8.81
N ASP A 20 -5.09 -5.57 -8.59
CA ASP A 20 -6.50 -5.70 -8.22
C ASP A 20 -6.68 -6.31 -6.82
N PHE A 21 -7.50 -5.67 -6.00
CA PHE A 21 -7.92 -6.15 -4.68
C PHE A 21 -9.29 -6.85 -4.70
N ARG A 22 -9.96 -6.96 -5.86
CA ARG A 22 -11.20 -7.71 -5.97
C ARG A 22 -10.90 -9.20 -5.85
N ALA A 23 -11.65 -9.86 -4.95
CA ALA A 23 -11.45 -11.27 -4.67
C ALA A 23 -11.97 -12.14 -5.82
N MET A 24 -11.18 -13.10 -6.25
CA MET A 24 -11.62 -14.12 -7.20
C MET A 24 -12.60 -15.11 -6.55
N ALA A 25 -13.49 -15.70 -7.35
CA ALA A 25 -14.44 -16.71 -6.88
C ALA A 25 -13.73 -18.06 -6.64
N ILE A 26 -12.91 -18.13 -5.59
CA ILE A 26 -12.19 -19.35 -5.15
C ILE A 26 -12.51 -19.67 -3.70
N PRO A 27 -12.43 -20.93 -3.27
CA PRO A 27 -12.92 -21.34 -1.95
C PRO A 27 -12.00 -21.00 -0.79
N GLU A 28 -10.75 -20.59 -1.04
CA GLU A 28 -9.75 -20.33 -0.01
C GLU A 28 -10.13 -19.12 0.86
N PHE A 29 -10.05 -19.23 2.16
CA PHE A 29 -10.19 -18.13 3.16
C PHE A 29 -11.38 -17.20 2.92
N GLN A 30 -12.54 -17.75 2.60
CA GLN A 30 -13.77 -16.97 2.32
C GLN A 30 -14.20 -16.09 3.50
N ASP A 31 -13.93 -16.53 4.74
CA ASP A 31 -14.31 -15.80 5.94
C ASP A 31 -13.42 -14.56 6.20
N ALA A 32 -12.25 -14.50 5.58
CA ALA A 32 -11.33 -13.37 5.69
C ALA A 32 -11.65 -12.22 4.72
N LEU A 33 -12.54 -12.43 3.74
CA LEU A 33 -12.84 -11.42 2.73
C LEU A 33 -13.60 -10.23 3.32
N ILE A 34 -13.27 -9.05 2.81
CA ILE A 34 -14.02 -7.81 3.09
C ILE A 34 -15.26 -7.81 2.22
N ARG A 35 -16.41 -8.06 2.85
CA ARG A 35 -17.70 -8.17 2.16
C ARG A 35 -18.43 -6.84 2.14
N GLN A 36 -19.03 -6.52 0.99
CA GLN A 36 -19.94 -5.42 0.83
C GLN A 36 -21.20 -5.87 0.08
N GLU A 37 -22.36 -5.43 0.55
CA GLU A 37 -23.59 -5.68 -0.20
C GLU A 37 -23.52 -5.02 -1.58
N LYS A 38 -23.99 -5.72 -2.61
CA LYS A 38 -24.11 -5.25 -4.01
C LYS A 38 -22.78 -4.97 -4.72
N ALA A 39 -21.66 -5.45 -4.21
CA ALA A 39 -20.36 -5.31 -4.85
C ALA A 39 -19.52 -6.58 -4.67
N GLU A 40 -18.46 -6.71 -5.48
CA GLU A 40 -17.49 -7.79 -5.34
C GLU A 40 -16.78 -7.68 -3.99
N ASP A 41 -16.51 -8.84 -3.38
CA ASP A 41 -15.68 -8.94 -2.18
C ASP A 41 -14.27 -8.43 -2.45
N LEU A 42 -13.62 -7.86 -1.42
CA LEU A 42 -12.25 -7.37 -1.53
C LEU A 42 -11.29 -8.18 -0.66
N LEU A 43 -10.05 -8.24 -1.10
CA LEU A 43 -8.95 -8.87 -0.37
C LEU A 43 -8.50 -7.98 0.79
N PRO A 44 -8.34 -8.51 2.02
CA PRO A 44 -7.78 -7.76 3.14
C PRO A 44 -6.27 -7.64 3.06
N VAL A 45 -5.61 -8.57 2.35
CA VAL A 45 -4.14 -8.63 2.24
C VAL A 45 -3.75 -8.95 0.82
N SER A 46 -2.66 -8.34 0.35
CA SER A 46 -1.98 -8.73 -0.88
C SER A 46 -0.47 -8.57 -0.71
N ALA A 47 0.27 -9.60 -1.12
CA ALA A 47 1.72 -9.65 -1.00
C ALA A 47 2.40 -9.72 -2.37
N VAL A 48 3.42 -8.88 -2.59
CA VAL A 48 4.18 -8.82 -3.83
C VAL A 48 5.54 -9.47 -3.63
N TYR A 49 5.81 -10.53 -4.37
CA TYR A 49 7.07 -11.26 -4.40
C TYR A 49 7.79 -11.05 -5.73
N GLY A 50 9.03 -11.48 -5.82
CA GLY A 50 9.83 -11.42 -7.05
C GLY A 50 11.30 -11.21 -6.77
N PRO A 51 12.16 -11.27 -7.79
CA PRO A 51 13.61 -11.09 -7.67
C PRO A 51 13.98 -9.67 -7.28
N ASN A 52 15.23 -9.48 -6.85
CA ASN A 52 15.82 -8.15 -6.75
C ASN A 52 15.83 -7.51 -8.14
N GLY A 53 15.40 -6.25 -8.23
CA GLY A 53 15.24 -5.56 -9.51
C GLY A 53 13.96 -5.89 -10.29
N GLY A 54 13.12 -6.84 -9.84
CA GLY A 54 11.88 -7.22 -10.55
C GLY A 54 10.78 -6.15 -10.57
N GLY A 55 10.94 -5.05 -9.82
CA GLY A 55 9.97 -3.93 -9.85
C GLY A 55 9.06 -3.80 -8.62
N LYS A 56 9.16 -4.69 -7.61
CA LYS A 56 8.32 -4.64 -6.39
C LYS A 56 8.21 -3.24 -5.76
N THR A 57 9.36 -2.65 -5.45
CA THR A 57 9.44 -1.30 -4.88
C THR A 57 8.84 -0.24 -5.82
N ASN A 58 9.07 -0.34 -7.14
CA ASN A 58 8.54 0.59 -8.11
C ASN A 58 7.01 0.52 -8.21
N LEU A 59 6.40 -0.67 -8.09
CA LEU A 59 4.95 -0.85 -7.99
C LEU A 59 4.37 -0.08 -6.79
N LEU A 60 4.95 -0.27 -5.60
CA LEU A 60 4.48 0.41 -4.39
C LEU A 60 4.73 1.92 -4.45
N GLN A 61 5.85 2.33 -5.04
CA GLN A 61 6.19 3.74 -5.25
C GLN A 61 5.24 4.43 -6.25
N ALA A 62 4.68 3.71 -7.22
CA ALA A 62 3.65 4.26 -8.10
C ALA A 62 2.42 4.68 -7.29
N PHE A 63 1.96 3.82 -6.37
CA PHE A 63 0.86 4.15 -5.47
C PHE A 63 1.22 5.30 -4.51
N PHE A 64 2.42 5.27 -3.91
CA PHE A 64 2.91 6.36 -3.06
C PHE A 64 2.96 7.69 -3.82
N CYS A 65 3.39 7.66 -5.08
CA CYS A 65 3.45 8.84 -5.93
C CYS A 65 2.06 9.44 -6.16
N LEU A 66 1.07 8.62 -6.50
CA LEU A 66 -0.32 9.07 -6.67
C LEU A 66 -0.87 9.70 -5.38
N ILE A 67 -0.73 9.03 -4.23
CA ILE A 67 -1.21 9.57 -2.95
C ILE A 67 -0.56 10.91 -2.64
N ASN A 68 0.78 11.00 -2.76
CA ASN A 68 1.52 12.23 -2.51
C ASN A 68 1.13 13.37 -3.47
N LEU A 69 0.90 13.05 -4.75
CA LEU A 69 0.49 14.04 -5.75
C LEU A 69 -0.81 14.74 -5.36
N VAL A 70 -1.78 13.98 -4.83
CA VAL A 70 -3.09 14.49 -4.41
C VAL A 70 -3.03 15.18 -3.05
N VAL A 71 -2.29 14.62 -2.08
CA VAL A 71 -2.37 15.05 -0.67
C VAL A 71 -1.35 16.14 -0.33
N LYS A 72 -0.16 16.12 -0.92
CA LYS A 72 0.92 17.06 -0.62
C LYS A 72 0.54 18.55 -0.79
N PRO A 73 -0.21 18.98 -1.83
CA PRO A 73 -0.60 20.38 -1.97
C PRO A 73 -1.40 20.92 -0.77
N ILE A 74 -2.23 20.08 -0.15
CA ILE A 74 -3.05 20.42 1.03
C ILE A 74 -2.17 20.56 2.26
N HIS A 75 -1.31 19.57 2.51
CA HIS A 75 -0.40 19.61 3.67
C HIS A 75 0.60 20.76 3.64
N ALA A 76 0.99 21.24 2.45
CA ALA A 76 1.85 22.39 2.32
C ALA A 76 1.25 23.70 2.88
N LEU A 77 -0.08 23.77 3.01
CA LEU A 77 -0.80 24.93 3.55
C LEU A 77 -1.08 24.81 5.07
N GLU A 78 -1.03 23.62 5.63
CA GLU A 78 -1.33 23.37 7.03
C GLU A 78 -0.05 23.33 7.88
N LYS A 79 0.37 24.46 8.45
CA LYS A 79 1.59 24.60 9.26
C LYS A 79 1.65 23.71 10.51
N ASN A 80 0.52 23.17 11.00
CA ASN A 80 0.41 22.45 12.27
C ASN A 80 -0.03 20.99 12.15
N ARG A 81 -0.32 20.47 10.96
CA ARG A 81 -0.63 19.06 10.77
C ARG A 81 0.68 18.29 10.58
N GLN A 82 1.08 17.50 11.58
CA GLN A 82 2.14 16.51 11.36
C GLN A 82 1.62 15.52 10.31
N PRO A 83 2.29 15.43 9.16
CA PRO A 83 1.86 14.48 8.14
C PRO A 83 1.91 13.09 8.73
N MET A 84 0.81 12.35 8.67
CA MET A 84 0.86 10.91 8.92
C MET A 84 1.80 10.31 7.88
N ILE A 85 3.04 10.17 8.28
CA ILE A 85 4.11 9.35 7.70
C ILE A 85 4.07 9.30 6.17
N PHE A 86 4.40 10.45 5.55
CA PHE A 86 4.77 10.43 4.14
C PHE A 86 6.25 10.08 4.04
N GLN A 87 6.56 8.97 3.40
CA GLN A 87 7.89 8.83 2.84
C GLN A 87 8.14 9.98 1.87
N GLN A 88 9.38 10.46 1.81
CA GLN A 88 9.82 11.38 0.76
C GLN A 88 9.37 10.79 -0.57
N GLY A 89 8.34 11.43 -1.18
CA GLY A 89 7.67 10.91 -2.34
C GLY A 89 8.67 10.70 -3.46
N SER A 90 8.60 9.56 -4.12
CA SER A 90 9.26 9.38 -5.38
C SER A 90 8.72 10.42 -6.34
N SER A 91 9.62 11.13 -7.03
CA SER A 91 9.23 11.97 -8.17
C SER A 91 8.59 11.07 -9.24
N VAL A 92 7.64 11.62 -9.97
CA VAL A 92 7.15 10.98 -11.20
C VAL A 92 8.33 10.87 -12.16
N ALA A 93 8.64 9.65 -12.59
CA ALA A 93 9.69 9.38 -13.54
C ALA A 93 9.16 8.38 -14.57
N PRO A 94 9.18 8.71 -15.87
CA PRO A 94 8.74 7.80 -16.93
C PRO A 94 9.71 6.62 -17.05
N PHE A 95 9.33 5.62 -17.84
CA PHE A 95 10.24 4.55 -18.25
C PHE A 95 11.34 5.13 -19.15
N MET A 96 12.61 4.91 -18.80
CA MET A 96 13.74 5.60 -19.41
C MET A 96 14.52 4.75 -20.44
N LEU A 97 14.17 3.46 -20.57
CA LEU A 97 14.88 2.55 -21.48
C LEU A 97 14.25 2.48 -22.88
N ASP A 98 13.33 3.41 -23.17
CA ASP A 98 12.71 3.59 -24.48
C ASP A 98 12.50 5.08 -24.74
N GLU A 99 13.02 5.59 -25.87
CA GLU A 99 12.97 7.02 -26.24
C GLU A 99 11.53 7.52 -26.40
N SER A 100 10.60 6.68 -26.87
CA SER A 100 9.20 7.05 -27.01
C SER A 100 8.52 7.26 -25.66
N SER A 101 8.78 6.39 -24.71
CA SER A 101 8.19 6.43 -23.36
C SER A 101 8.60 7.68 -22.57
N ALA A 102 9.80 8.21 -22.77
CA ALA A 102 10.25 9.44 -22.13
C ALA A 102 9.39 10.67 -22.53
N ASN A 103 8.71 10.59 -23.68
CA ASN A 103 7.84 11.63 -24.22
C ASN A 103 6.34 11.36 -23.99
N GLU A 104 5.98 10.22 -23.44
CA GLU A 104 4.59 9.87 -23.10
C GLU A 104 4.25 10.29 -21.65
N PRO A 105 2.97 10.54 -21.33
CA PRO A 105 2.58 10.82 -19.95
C PRO A 105 2.75 9.59 -19.06
N THR A 106 3.11 9.82 -17.80
CA THR A 106 2.88 8.85 -16.73
C THR A 106 1.40 8.91 -16.35
N ILE A 107 0.78 7.75 -16.25
CA ILE A 107 -0.65 7.61 -15.96
C ILE A 107 -0.84 6.89 -14.62
N PHE A 108 -1.78 7.38 -13.82
CA PHE A 108 -2.28 6.69 -12.64
C PHE A 108 -3.80 6.62 -12.69
N GLN A 109 -4.36 5.48 -12.32
CA GLN A 109 -5.79 5.29 -12.17
C GLN A 109 -6.06 4.46 -10.91
N VAL A 110 -7.05 4.88 -10.13
CA VAL A 110 -7.45 4.15 -8.94
C VAL A 110 -8.96 4.05 -8.83
N PHE A 111 -9.44 2.84 -8.50
CA PHE A 111 -10.82 2.57 -8.12
C PHE A 111 -10.86 2.31 -6.63
N PHE A 112 -11.74 2.99 -5.93
CA PHE A 112 -11.88 2.84 -4.48
C PHE A 112 -13.32 3.06 -4.03
N ARG A 113 -13.66 2.54 -2.86
CA ARG A 113 -15.01 2.64 -2.29
C ARG A 113 -15.01 3.46 -1.01
N VAL A 114 -15.99 4.34 -0.90
CA VAL A 114 -16.31 5.07 0.34
C VAL A 114 -17.82 4.96 0.55
N GLY A 115 -18.24 4.41 1.69
CA GLY A 115 -19.65 4.13 1.94
C GLY A 115 -20.27 3.23 0.86
N GLU A 116 -21.36 3.68 0.27
CA GLU A 116 -22.09 2.98 -0.80
C GLU A 116 -21.69 3.42 -2.23
N LYS A 117 -20.57 4.12 -2.37
CA LYS A 117 -20.10 4.62 -3.66
C LYS A 117 -18.75 4.02 -4.01
N GLU A 118 -18.54 3.76 -5.30
CA GLU A 118 -17.26 3.48 -5.91
C GLU A 118 -16.84 4.68 -6.76
N TYR A 119 -15.61 5.13 -6.54
CA TYR A 119 -14.98 6.24 -7.26
C TYR A 119 -13.92 5.72 -8.20
N GLN A 120 -13.75 6.42 -9.33
CA GLN A 120 -12.63 6.27 -10.24
C GLN A 120 -11.92 7.61 -10.34
N TYR A 121 -10.67 7.65 -9.94
CA TYR A 121 -9.80 8.81 -10.18
C TYR A 121 -8.72 8.43 -11.17
N TYR A 122 -8.56 9.26 -12.19
CA TYR A 122 -7.57 9.10 -13.25
C TYR A 122 -6.76 10.37 -13.38
N ILE A 123 -5.45 10.26 -13.55
CA ILE A 123 -4.55 11.38 -13.82
C ILE A 123 -3.42 10.96 -14.74
N ALA A 124 -3.19 11.76 -15.79
CA ALA A 124 -2.07 11.65 -16.72
C ALA A 124 -1.23 12.93 -16.66
N LEU A 125 0.06 12.77 -16.47
CA LEU A 125 0.97 13.91 -16.28
C LEU A 125 2.34 13.68 -16.93
N LYS A 126 2.94 14.79 -17.38
CA LYS A 126 4.36 14.94 -17.73
C LYS A 126 4.98 15.98 -16.79
N GLU A 127 5.43 17.10 -17.34
CA GLU A 127 5.79 18.28 -16.53
C GLU A 127 4.55 18.97 -15.95
N GLU A 128 3.42 18.85 -16.62
CA GLU A 128 2.10 19.37 -16.27
C GLU A 128 1.05 18.27 -16.34
N ILE A 129 -0.11 18.53 -15.76
CA ILE A 129 -1.25 17.60 -15.85
C ILE A 129 -1.85 17.73 -17.24
N VAL A 130 -1.81 16.63 -17.97
CA VAL A 130 -2.36 16.50 -19.32
C VAL A 130 -3.84 16.21 -19.26
N PHE A 131 -4.22 15.24 -18.41
CA PHE A 131 -5.62 14.85 -18.23
C PHE A 131 -5.87 14.46 -16.77
N GLU A 132 -7.06 14.79 -16.25
CA GLU A 132 -7.49 14.40 -14.91
C GLU A 132 -9.00 14.22 -14.89
N SER A 133 -9.51 13.16 -14.26
CA SER A 133 -10.94 12.96 -14.12
C SER A 133 -11.31 12.27 -12.81
N LEU A 134 -12.49 12.62 -12.31
CA LEU A 134 -13.10 11.97 -11.16
C LEU A 134 -14.54 11.57 -11.50
N LEU A 135 -14.79 10.28 -11.41
CA LEU A 135 -16.08 9.65 -11.68
C LEU A 135 -16.58 8.91 -10.44
N TRP A 136 -17.87 8.66 -10.37
CA TRP A 136 -18.45 7.87 -9.30
C TRP A 136 -19.63 7.04 -9.77
N ARG A 137 -19.93 5.95 -9.05
CA ARG A 137 -21.16 5.17 -9.18
C ARG A 137 -21.62 4.66 -7.83
N THR A 138 -22.91 4.37 -7.67
CA THR A 138 -23.41 3.61 -6.51
C THR A 138 -23.01 2.14 -6.63
N LEU A 139 -22.75 1.47 -5.53
CA LEU A 139 -22.44 0.03 -5.53
C LEU A 139 -23.62 -0.76 -6.13
N GLY A 140 -23.31 -1.66 -7.07
CA GLY A 140 -24.29 -2.38 -7.87
C GLY A 140 -25.00 -1.53 -8.94
N GLY A 141 -24.73 -0.23 -9.01
CA GLY A 141 -25.30 0.67 -10.03
C GLY A 141 -24.57 0.55 -11.37
N LYS A 142 -25.32 0.75 -12.45
CA LYS A 142 -24.78 0.69 -13.83
C LYS A 142 -24.39 2.05 -14.38
N LYS A 143 -24.90 3.14 -13.81
CA LYS A 143 -24.66 4.50 -14.31
C LYS A 143 -23.48 5.12 -13.59
N THR A 144 -22.51 5.61 -14.35
CA THR A 144 -21.39 6.41 -13.87
C THR A 144 -21.73 7.88 -13.98
N GLY A 145 -21.49 8.65 -12.90
CA GLY A 145 -21.65 10.09 -12.86
C GLY A 145 -20.28 10.78 -12.92
N LEU A 146 -20.21 11.85 -13.71
CA LEU A 146 -19.03 12.74 -13.74
C LEU A 146 -19.08 13.65 -12.50
N ILE A 147 -17.92 13.80 -11.82
CA ILE A 147 -17.69 14.84 -10.82
C ILE A 147 -16.95 15.99 -11.49
N PHE A 148 -15.79 15.71 -12.10
CA PHE A 148 -15.11 16.65 -12.99
C PHE A 148 -14.24 15.89 -14.00
N GLU A 149 -13.94 16.56 -15.13
CA GLU A 149 -12.94 16.17 -16.10
C GLU A 149 -12.11 17.41 -16.49
N ARG A 150 -10.82 17.23 -16.64
CA ARG A 150 -9.85 18.25 -17.04
C ARG A 150 -9.00 17.73 -18.19
N ASP A 151 -9.00 18.44 -19.30
CA ASP A 151 -8.16 18.21 -20.47
C ASP A 151 -7.26 19.46 -20.67
N GLY A 152 -6.01 19.35 -20.26
CA GLY A 152 -5.11 20.49 -20.13
C GLY A 152 -5.66 21.57 -19.20
N GLN A 153 -6.08 22.73 -19.77
CA GLN A 153 -6.72 23.82 -19.02
C GLN A 153 -8.25 23.86 -19.19
N LYS A 154 -8.82 22.98 -20.01
CA LYS A 154 -10.27 22.91 -20.17
C LYS A 154 -10.86 22.01 -19.09
N ILE A 155 -11.77 22.54 -18.28
CA ILE A 155 -12.39 21.82 -17.17
C ILE A 155 -13.90 21.73 -17.38
N GLU A 156 -14.43 20.53 -17.26
CA GLU A 156 -15.85 20.22 -17.23
C GLU A 156 -16.26 19.73 -15.85
N LEU A 157 -17.34 20.32 -15.29
CA LEU A 157 -17.89 19.94 -14.00
C LEU A 157 -19.17 19.13 -14.19
N GLY A 158 -19.31 18.03 -13.44
CA GLY A 158 -20.50 17.22 -13.38
C GLY A 158 -21.64 17.86 -12.59
N ALA A 159 -22.79 17.18 -12.57
CA ALA A 159 -24.00 17.67 -11.92
C ALA A 159 -23.92 17.71 -10.38
N SER A 160 -22.95 17.02 -9.77
CA SER A 160 -22.72 16.99 -8.31
C SER A 160 -22.02 18.24 -7.77
N ILE A 161 -21.53 19.12 -8.65
CA ILE A 161 -20.84 20.36 -8.29
C ILE A 161 -21.64 21.57 -8.78
N ASN A 162 -21.86 22.55 -7.89
CA ASN A 162 -22.48 23.83 -8.28
C ASN A 162 -21.48 24.67 -9.08
N LYS A 163 -21.69 24.77 -10.38
CA LYS A 163 -20.77 25.40 -11.33
C LYS A 163 -20.61 26.93 -11.15
N ALA A 164 -21.59 27.61 -10.56
CA ALA A 164 -21.65 29.06 -10.54
C ALA A 164 -20.57 29.75 -9.67
N SER A 165 -19.93 29.00 -8.76
CA SER A 165 -18.97 29.56 -7.79
C SER A 165 -17.58 28.93 -7.89
N ILE A 166 -17.32 28.05 -8.86
CA ILE A 166 -16.06 27.33 -8.96
C ILE A 166 -15.13 28.01 -9.95
N ASN A 167 -13.89 28.30 -9.52
CA ASN A 167 -12.86 28.77 -10.43
C ASN A 167 -12.32 27.60 -11.27
N LEU A 168 -12.26 27.81 -12.58
CA LEU A 168 -11.75 26.84 -13.55
C LEU A 168 -10.29 27.13 -13.96
N ASP A 169 -9.72 28.28 -13.53
CA ASP A 169 -8.32 28.60 -13.76
C ASP A 169 -7.46 28.05 -12.62
N VAL A 170 -6.65 27.06 -12.91
CA VAL A 170 -5.83 26.33 -11.93
C VAL A 170 -4.39 26.19 -12.45
N ASN A 171 -3.43 26.20 -11.53
CA ASN A 171 -2.03 25.93 -11.87
C ASN A 171 -1.92 24.59 -12.65
N PRO A 172 -1.26 24.56 -13.83
CA PRO A 172 -1.17 23.36 -14.67
C PRO A 172 -0.47 22.16 -13.98
N LYS A 173 0.30 22.40 -12.94
CA LYS A 173 1.02 21.35 -12.17
C LYS A 173 0.25 20.86 -10.93
N MET A 174 -0.88 21.49 -10.61
CA MET A 174 -1.68 21.16 -9.41
C MET A 174 -2.85 20.28 -9.80
N PRO A 175 -3.06 19.11 -9.16
CA PRO A 175 -4.27 18.32 -9.35
C PRO A 175 -5.52 19.14 -9.06
N TYR A 176 -6.53 19.03 -9.93
CA TYR A 176 -7.77 19.77 -9.76
C TYR A 176 -8.57 19.26 -8.55
N LEU A 177 -8.46 17.96 -8.25
CA LEU A 177 -8.99 17.40 -7.01
C LEU A 177 -8.44 18.13 -5.78
N SER A 178 -7.12 18.32 -5.70
CA SER A 178 -6.47 19.03 -4.60
C SER A 178 -6.86 20.52 -4.57
N PHE A 179 -6.95 21.15 -5.73
CA PHE A 179 -7.41 22.54 -5.85
C PHE A 179 -8.83 22.72 -5.30
N LEU A 180 -9.75 21.81 -5.67
CA LEU A 180 -11.14 21.84 -5.16
C LEU A 180 -11.19 21.61 -3.65
N ALA A 181 -10.40 20.65 -3.14
CA ALA A 181 -10.36 20.33 -1.71
C ALA A 181 -9.83 21.50 -0.85
N ILE A 182 -8.85 22.25 -1.38
CA ILE A 182 -8.26 23.42 -0.69
C ILE A 182 -9.21 24.61 -0.67
N ASN A 183 -9.88 24.89 -1.79
CA ASN A 183 -10.56 26.17 -1.97
C ASN A 183 -12.07 26.11 -1.74
N TYR A 184 -12.69 24.90 -1.70
CA TYR A 184 -14.12 24.75 -1.65
C TYR A 184 -14.55 23.67 -0.67
N ASN A 185 -15.67 23.91 0.03
CA ASN A 185 -16.29 22.90 0.90
C ASN A 185 -17.34 22.10 0.11
N ILE A 186 -16.88 21.17 -0.73
CA ILE A 186 -17.73 20.31 -1.56
C ILE A 186 -17.74 18.91 -0.95
N PRO A 187 -18.88 18.38 -0.45
CA PRO A 187 -18.94 17.12 0.30
C PRO A 187 -18.34 15.94 -0.45
N VAL A 188 -18.59 15.78 -1.75
CA VAL A 188 -18.06 14.67 -2.54
C VAL A 188 -16.54 14.80 -2.73
N ILE A 189 -15.99 16.01 -2.83
CA ILE A 189 -14.55 16.25 -2.91
C ILE A 189 -13.89 15.93 -1.57
N ALA A 190 -14.48 16.39 -0.46
CA ALA A 190 -14.00 16.08 0.88
C ALA A 190 -14.00 14.55 1.17
N GLU A 191 -15.03 13.84 0.73
CA GLU A 191 -15.13 12.37 0.85
C GLU A 191 -13.98 11.66 0.11
N VAL A 192 -13.72 12.07 -1.12
CA VAL A 192 -12.61 11.52 -1.94
C VAL A 192 -11.26 11.89 -1.35
N GLN A 193 -11.06 13.14 -0.98
CA GLN A 193 -9.83 13.63 -0.38
C GLN A 193 -9.49 12.90 0.92
N ASN A 194 -10.47 12.70 1.79
CA ASN A 194 -10.32 11.95 3.05
C ASN A 194 -9.88 10.50 2.79
N TRP A 195 -10.35 9.88 1.71
CA TRP A 195 -9.86 8.54 1.34
C TRP A 195 -8.37 8.57 0.99
N PHE A 196 -7.92 9.50 0.15
CA PHE A 196 -6.49 9.66 -0.16
C PHE A 196 -5.65 9.92 1.10
N GLU A 197 -6.10 10.79 1.99
CA GLU A 197 -5.43 11.10 3.26
C GLU A 197 -5.44 9.91 4.24
N SER A 198 -6.39 9.00 4.12
CA SER A 198 -6.46 7.80 4.95
C SER A 198 -5.50 6.70 4.51
N CYS A 199 -4.97 6.76 3.28
CA CYS A 199 -3.99 5.79 2.80
C CYS A 199 -2.66 5.98 3.55
N ILE A 200 -2.15 4.90 4.11
CA ILE A 200 -0.90 4.89 4.88
C ILE A 200 0.19 4.26 4.01
N THR A 201 1.24 4.99 3.74
CA THR A 201 2.39 4.51 2.97
C THR A 201 3.62 4.46 3.86
N GLN A 202 4.30 3.32 3.94
CA GLN A 202 5.44 3.13 4.84
C GLN A 202 6.59 2.34 4.21
N SER A 203 7.82 2.64 4.67
CA SER A 203 8.95 1.74 4.59
C SER A 203 9.55 1.62 6.00
N TYR A 204 9.77 0.39 6.42
CA TYR A 204 10.33 0.13 7.75
C TYR A 204 11.85 -0.03 7.74
N ALA A 205 12.54 0.44 6.72
CA ALA A 205 14.00 0.53 6.73
C ALA A 205 14.52 1.31 7.95
N ASN A 206 13.78 2.37 8.34
CA ASN A 206 14.06 3.17 9.53
C ASN A 206 12.81 3.25 10.43
N PRO A 207 12.64 2.36 11.42
CA PRO A 207 11.51 2.39 12.34
C PRO A 207 11.43 3.71 13.11
N ARG A 208 10.25 4.33 13.14
CA ARG A 208 10.03 5.62 13.82
C ARG A 208 9.39 5.43 15.19
N ALA A 209 10.07 5.86 16.23
CA ALA A 209 9.57 5.81 17.60
C ALA A 209 8.28 6.64 17.79
N GLU A 210 8.15 7.75 17.05
CA GLU A 210 6.99 8.66 17.12
C GLU A 210 5.66 7.99 16.75
N ASN A 211 5.68 6.85 16.02
CA ASN A 211 4.45 6.13 15.69
C ASN A 211 3.67 5.70 16.94
N ILE A 212 4.32 5.55 18.06
CA ILE A 212 3.68 5.19 19.35
C ILE A 212 2.64 6.23 19.79
N VAL A 213 2.81 7.50 19.41
CA VAL A 213 1.89 8.59 19.73
C VAL A 213 0.49 8.35 19.16
N LEU A 214 0.38 7.60 18.04
CA LEU A 214 -0.89 7.28 17.42
C LEU A 214 -1.85 6.52 18.37
N VAL A 215 -1.32 5.72 19.27
CA VAL A 215 -2.08 4.89 20.21
C VAL A 215 -1.97 5.39 21.66
N SER A 216 -1.17 6.41 21.93
CA SER A 216 -0.93 6.92 23.29
C SER A 216 -2.07 7.77 23.86
N LYS A 217 -3.04 8.17 23.03
CA LYS A 217 -4.16 9.05 23.42
C LYS A 217 -5.23 8.35 24.29
N SER A 218 -5.26 7.03 24.30
CA SER A 218 -6.22 6.23 25.06
C SER A 218 -5.49 5.15 25.85
N GLU A 219 -5.75 5.02 27.13
CA GLU A 219 -5.14 3.98 27.97
C GLU A 219 -5.50 2.58 27.46
N THR A 220 -6.75 2.36 27.06
CA THR A 220 -7.20 1.07 26.48
C THR A 220 -6.40 0.71 25.22
N THR A 221 -6.11 1.69 24.35
CA THR A 221 -5.33 1.44 23.12
C THR A 221 -3.86 1.15 23.46
N LYS A 222 -3.32 1.83 24.47
CA LYS A 222 -1.97 1.57 24.98
C LYS A 222 -1.83 0.16 25.56
N GLU A 223 -2.79 -0.27 26.40
CA GLU A 223 -2.86 -1.65 26.91
C GLU A 223 -2.94 -2.67 25.78
N SER A 224 -3.80 -2.42 24.78
CA SER A 224 -3.93 -3.30 23.59
C SER A 224 -2.61 -3.41 22.83
N LEU A 225 -1.85 -2.33 22.68
CA LEU A 225 -0.53 -2.37 22.04
C LEU A 225 0.45 -3.22 22.86
N ILE A 226 0.49 -3.03 24.20
CA ILE A 226 1.38 -3.83 25.07
C ILE A 226 1.01 -5.32 24.97
N HIS A 227 -0.30 -5.66 24.99
CA HIS A 227 -0.74 -7.04 24.80
C HIS A 227 -0.28 -7.60 23.46
N ALA A 228 -0.47 -6.87 22.36
CA ALA A 228 -0.06 -7.31 21.02
C ALA A 228 1.47 -7.51 20.91
N LEU A 229 2.27 -6.66 21.57
CA LEU A 229 3.72 -6.83 21.64
C LEU A 229 4.11 -8.07 22.44
N ASN A 230 3.45 -8.31 23.57
CA ASN A 230 3.69 -9.48 24.41
C ASN A 230 3.27 -10.80 23.70
N ASP A 231 2.18 -10.80 22.94
CA ASP A 231 1.75 -11.94 22.14
C ASP A 231 2.81 -12.39 21.11
N VAL A 232 3.60 -11.45 20.64
CA VAL A 232 4.70 -11.74 19.69
C VAL A 232 6.06 -11.92 20.38
N GLY A 233 6.07 -12.04 21.70
CA GLY A 233 7.28 -12.33 22.50
C GLY A 233 8.15 -11.11 22.77
N ILE A 234 7.62 -9.90 22.63
CA ILE A 234 8.28 -8.66 23.03
C ILE A 234 7.74 -8.29 24.41
N ASP A 235 8.41 -8.79 25.46
CA ASP A 235 7.98 -8.65 26.86
C ASP A 235 8.15 -7.20 27.35
N LEU A 236 7.05 -6.44 27.32
CA LEU A 236 6.95 -5.08 27.81
C LEU A 236 5.87 -4.96 28.88
N SER A 237 6.19 -4.26 29.98
CA SER A 237 5.17 -3.86 30.97
C SER A 237 4.58 -2.47 30.71
N GLY A 238 5.21 -1.67 29.82
CA GLY A 238 4.76 -0.34 29.46
C GLY A 238 5.74 0.39 28.55
N TYR A 239 5.45 1.65 28.33
CA TYR A 239 6.37 2.58 27.66
C TYR A 239 6.14 4.01 28.14
N ARG A 240 7.15 4.86 27.96
CA ARG A 240 7.07 6.30 28.16
C ARG A 240 7.62 7.02 26.93
N TYR A 241 6.82 7.90 26.35
CA TYR A 241 7.23 8.77 25.25
C TYR A 241 7.35 10.19 25.76
N ASP A 242 8.51 10.81 25.55
CA ASP A 242 8.79 12.20 25.89
C ASP A 242 8.57 13.06 24.64
N GLU A 243 7.54 13.90 24.66
CA GLU A 243 7.15 14.73 23.52
C GLU A 243 8.16 15.85 23.23
N ASP A 244 8.85 16.36 24.26
CA ASP A 244 9.81 17.46 24.10
C ASP A 244 11.11 16.96 23.46
N SER A 245 11.65 15.88 23.95
CA SER A 245 12.88 15.26 23.42
C SER A 245 12.63 14.29 22.27
N LYS A 246 11.37 13.89 22.02
CA LYS A 246 10.95 12.85 21.06
C LYS A 246 11.60 11.48 21.28
N HIS A 247 11.97 11.19 22.53
CA HIS A 247 12.53 9.90 22.93
C HIS A 247 11.46 8.96 23.46
N LEU A 248 11.55 7.69 23.02
CA LEU A 248 10.73 6.59 23.51
C LEU A 248 11.56 5.71 24.43
N PHE A 249 11.00 5.38 25.60
CA PHE A 249 11.56 4.41 26.54
C PHE A 249 10.58 3.25 26.68
N THR A 250 11.06 2.02 26.49
CA THR A 250 10.34 0.79 26.79
C THR A 250 10.52 0.42 28.26
N GLN A 251 9.51 -0.19 28.87
CA GLN A 251 9.50 -0.55 30.29
C GLN A 251 9.35 -2.05 30.47
N ARG A 252 10.13 -2.62 31.37
CA ARG A 252 10.06 -4.03 31.79
C ARG A 252 10.03 -4.13 33.30
N THR A 253 9.18 -5.02 33.83
CA THR A 253 9.12 -5.29 35.27
C THR A 253 9.89 -6.55 35.58
N ILE A 254 11.01 -6.39 36.32
CA ILE A 254 11.88 -7.49 36.73
C ILE A 254 11.94 -7.50 38.28
N ASN A 255 11.53 -8.61 38.88
CA ASN A 255 11.46 -8.77 40.35
C ASN A 255 10.68 -7.63 41.05
N GLY A 256 9.56 -7.21 40.46
CA GLY A 256 8.69 -6.15 40.98
C GLY A 256 9.24 -4.72 40.83
N LYS A 257 10.37 -4.54 40.16
CA LYS A 257 10.94 -3.22 39.86
C LYS A 257 10.85 -2.92 38.35
N VAL A 258 10.42 -1.71 38.00
CA VAL A 258 10.35 -1.24 36.62
C VAL A 258 11.71 -0.71 36.16
N TYR A 259 12.15 -1.17 35.00
CA TYR A 259 13.36 -0.70 34.31
C TYR A 259 12.98 -0.07 32.98
N GLU A 260 13.63 1.04 32.64
CA GLU A 260 13.48 1.70 31.34
C GLU A 260 14.68 1.41 30.43
N LEU A 261 14.41 1.15 29.16
CA LEU A 261 15.42 0.99 28.12
C LEU A 261 15.09 1.97 26.98
N PRO A 262 16.06 2.78 26.51
CA PRO A 262 15.87 3.64 25.35
C PRO A 262 15.52 2.81 24.11
N PHE A 263 14.61 3.30 23.26
CA PHE A 263 14.18 2.64 22.02
C PHE A 263 15.37 2.25 21.13
N GLU A 264 16.40 3.10 21.08
CA GLU A 264 17.61 2.88 20.28
C GLU A 264 18.40 1.64 20.72
N ALA A 265 18.28 1.26 21.98
CA ALA A 265 18.96 0.08 22.55
C ALA A 265 18.18 -1.24 22.33
N GLU A 266 16.95 -1.17 21.83
CA GLU A 266 16.17 -2.36 21.48
C GLU A 266 16.73 -3.04 20.23
N SER A 267 16.41 -4.34 20.06
CA SER A 267 16.74 -5.07 18.83
C SER A 267 16.02 -4.48 17.62
N ASP A 268 16.58 -4.62 16.42
CA ASP A 268 15.97 -4.08 15.20
C ASP A 268 14.55 -4.65 14.94
N GLY A 269 14.33 -5.93 15.22
CA GLY A 269 13.00 -6.55 15.13
C GLY A 269 12.02 -5.97 16.15
N THR A 270 12.46 -5.75 17.39
CA THR A 270 11.67 -5.09 18.44
C THR A 270 11.32 -3.66 18.04
N LYS A 271 12.30 -2.87 17.60
CA LYS A 271 12.09 -1.49 17.11
C LYS A 271 11.07 -1.46 16.00
N LYS A 272 11.17 -2.38 15.03
CA LYS A 272 10.23 -2.46 13.91
C LYS A 272 8.81 -2.75 14.38
N MET A 273 8.62 -3.72 15.27
CA MET A 273 7.29 -4.05 15.78
C MET A 273 6.68 -2.92 16.60
N ILE A 274 7.47 -2.26 17.45
CA ILE A 274 7.03 -1.09 18.22
C ILE A 274 6.61 0.06 17.30
N ALA A 275 7.30 0.26 16.18
CA ALA A 275 6.96 1.31 15.22
C ALA A 275 5.80 0.91 14.28
N ALA A 276 5.65 -0.38 13.97
CA ALA A 276 4.66 -0.87 13.01
C ALA A 276 3.28 -1.08 13.64
N LEU A 277 3.21 -1.75 14.80
CA LEU A 277 1.92 -2.12 15.40
C LEU A 277 0.98 -0.93 15.65
N PRO A 278 1.41 0.23 16.16
CA PRO A 278 0.52 1.39 16.32
C PRO A 278 -0.17 1.79 15.01
N VAL A 279 0.57 1.81 13.92
CA VAL A 279 0.07 2.17 12.58
C VAL A 279 -0.94 1.14 12.09
N LEU A 280 -0.61 -0.15 12.23
CA LEU A 280 -1.48 -1.26 11.82
C LEU A 280 -2.77 -1.32 12.66
N MET A 281 -2.67 -1.03 13.97
CA MET A 281 -3.84 -0.95 14.85
C MET A 281 -4.77 0.19 14.46
N VAL A 282 -4.24 1.38 14.18
CA VAL A 282 -5.03 2.51 13.67
C VAL A 282 -5.68 2.16 12.33
N ALA A 283 -4.94 1.51 11.44
CA ALA A 283 -5.48 1.06 10.16
C ALA A 283 -6.68 0.11 10.33
N LEU A 284 -6.57 -0.88 11.21
CA LEU A 284 -7.66 -1.81 11.52
C LEU A 284 -8.86 -1.10 12.18
N GLN A 285 -8.59 -0.17 13.11
CA GLN A 285 -9.63 0.57 13.80
C GLN A 285 -10.41 1.51 12.88
N GLU A 286 -9.79 2.04 11.85
CA GLU A 286 -10.37 3.06 10.96
C GLU A 286 -10.71 2.53 9.56
N GLY A 287 -10.31 1.30 9.21
CA GLY A 287 -10.57 0.70 7.89
C GLY A 287 -9.69 1.30 6.78
N ARG A 288 -8.41 1.58 7.10
CA ARG A 288 -7.47 2.22 6.17
C ARG A 288 -6.75 1.22 5.27
N THR A 289 -6.30 1.70 4.12
CA THR A 289 -5.36 0.97 3.25
C THR A 289 -3.93 1.27 3.68
N VAL A 290 -3.14 0.24 3.96
CA VAL A 290 -1.72 0.33 4.35
C VAL A 290 -0.87 -0.30 3.25
N VAL A 291 0.12 0.44 2.77
CA VAL A 291 1.07 -0.03 1.76
C VAL A 291 2.47 0.03 2.33
N VAL A 292 3.17 -1.11 2.36
CA VAL A 292 4.46 -1.25 3.04
C VAL A 292 5.49 -1.88 2.11
N ASP A 293 6.59 -1.19 1.89
CA ASP A 293 7.73 -1.78 1.19
C ASP A 293 8.61 -2.56 2.19
N GLU A 294 9.01 -3.79 1.80
CA GLU A 294 9.85 -4.70 2.59
C GLU A 294 9.31 -4.92 4.03
N LEU A 295 8.04 -5.32 4.15
CA LEU A 295 7.43 -5.56 5.46
C LEU A 295 8.19 -6.62 6.27
N ASP A 296 8.75 -7.64 5.61
CA ASP A 296 9.52 -8.73 6.22
C ASP A 296 10.94 -8.34 6.69
N ALA A 297 11.52 -7.26 6.15
CA ALA A 297 12.89 -6.88 6.49
C ALA A 297 13.10 -6.81 8.02
N LYS A 298 14.10 -7.56 8.53
CA LYS A 298 14.43 -7.66 9.97
C LYS A 298 13.31 -8.23 10.88
N LEU A 299 12.24 -8.80 10.32
CA LEU A 299 11.22 -9.50 11.09
C LEU A 299 11.42 -11.01 11.03
N HIS A 300 11.20 -11.66 12.18
CA HIS A 300 11.08 -13.11 12.18
C HIS A 300 9.79 -13.52 11.42
N PRO A 301 9.79 -14.59 10.59
CA PRO A 301 8.63 -14.99 9.79
C PRO A 301 7.32 -15.16 10.58
N LYS A 302 7.39 -15.58 11.84
CA LYS A 302 6.21 -15.66 12.71
C LYS A 302 5.57 -14.27 12.97
N LEU A 303 6.37 -13.21 13.06
CA LEU A 303 5.88 -11.84 13.25
C LEU A 303 5.19 -11.32 11.99
N LEU A 304 5.77 -11.59 10.82
CA LEU A 304 5.13 -11.27 9.54
C LEU A 304 3.79 -11.99 9.42
N ARG A 305 3.75 -13.28 9.73
CA ARG A 305 2.51 -14.07 9.73
C ARG A 305 1.47 -13.52 10.72
N TYR A 306 1.88 -13.07 11.89
CA TYR A 306 0.99 -12.44 12.88
C TYR A 306 0.34 -11.17 12.29
N VAL A 307 1.12 -10.29 11.66
CA VAL A 307 0.61 -9.08 10.99
C VAL A 307 -0.40 -9.46 9.90
N ILE A 308 -0.08 -10.43 9.02
CA ILE A 308 -1.01 -10.91 7.99
C ILE A 308 -2.33 -11.38 8.61
N GLN A 309 -2.26 -12.17 9.68
CA GLN A 309 -3.43 -12.70 10.37
C GLN A 309 -4.28 -11.61 11.02
N MET A 310 -3.70 -10.50 11.51
CA MET A 310 -4.48 -9.37 12.04
C MET A 310 -5.45 -8.81 10.99
N PHE A 311 -5.02 -8.65 9.75
CA PHE A 311 -5.86 -8.14 8.65
C PHE A 311 -6.85 -9.19 8.14
N LYS A 312 -6.51 -10.47 8.20
CA LYS A 312 -7.37 -11.59 7.76
C LYS A 312 -8.38 -12.05 8.82
N ASN A 313 -8.24 -11.58 10.05
CA ASN A 313 -9.17 -11.92 11.13
C ASN A 313 -10.40 -11.00 11.09
N PRO A 314 -11.61 -11.49 10.80
CA PRO A 314 -12.82 -10.67 10.71
C PRO A 314 -13.22 -10.01 12.03
N GLU A 315 -12.83 -10.60 13.19
CA GLU A 315 -13.10 -10.01 14.49
C GLU A 315 -12.23 -8.80 14.80
N LEU A 316 -11.03 -8.73 14.24
CA LEU A 316 -10.13 -7.58 14.35
C LEU A 316 -10.37 -6.57 13.22
N ASN A 317 -10.55 -7.04 11.99
CA ASN A 317 -10.69 -6.22 10.80
C ASN A 317 -12.16 -5.91 10.45
N LYS A 318 -12.91 -5.41 11.40
CA LYS A 318 -14.36 -5.12 11.23
C LYS A 318 -14.66 -3.98 10.25
N LYS A 319 -13.69 -3.09 9.99
CA LYS A 319 -13.87 -1.91 9.11
C LYS A 319 -13.26 -2.08 7.72
N GLY A 320 -12.75 -3.27 7.41
CA GLY A 320 -12.23 -3.57 6.08
C GLY A 320 -10.92 -2.85 5.77
N ALA A 321 -9.98 -2.83 6.72
CA ALA A 321 -8.62 -2.39 6.47
C ALA A 321 -7.92 -3.32 5.48
N GLN A 322 -7.02 -2.78 4.65
CA GLN A 322 -6.31 -3.51 3.62
C GLN A 322 -4.80 -3.33 3.78
N LEU A 323 -4.04 -4.41 3.57
CA LEU A 323 -2.58 -4.43 3.63
C LEU A 323 -1.99 -4.88 2.29
N LEU A 324 -1.27 -4.00 1.63
CA LEU A 324 -0.42 -4.30 0.48
C LEU A 324 1.04 -4.22 0.91
N PHE A 325 1.83 -5.24 0.64
CA PHE A 325 3.25 -5.20 0.98
C PHE A 325 4.14 -5.97 0.02
N SER A 326 5.40 -5.56 -0.10
CA SER A 326 6.43 -6.36 -0.73
C SER A 326 7.14 -7.24 0.29
N SER A 327 7.59 -8.42 -0.13
CA SER A 327 8.32 -9.36 0.72
C SER A 327 9.32 -10.22 -0.05
N HIS A 328 10.40 -10.59 0.63
CA HIS A 328 11.34 -11.64 0.23
C HIS A 328 11.18 -12.92 1.08
N ASP A 329 10.31 -12.91 2.09
CA ASP A 329 10.11 -14.06 2.96
C ASP A 329 9.22 -15.11 2.32
N LEU A 330 9.84 -16.16 1.80
CA LEU A 330 9.14 -17.30 1.21
C LEU A 330 8.50 -18.23 2.25
N THR A 331 8.91 -18.13 3.52
CA THR A 331 8.37 -19.03 4.56
C THR A 331 6.90 -18.75 4.87
N THR A 332 6.43 -17.54 4.58
CA THR A 332 5.01 -17.16 4.68
C THR A 332 4.24 -17.37 3.38
N MET A 333 4.92 -17.56 2.22
CA MET A 333 4.27 -17.83 0.92
C MET A 333 3.68 -19.26 0.88
N LYS A 334 2.61 -19.48 1.62
CA LYS A 334 1.97 -20.82 1.77
C LYS A 334 0.47 -20.74 1.56
N ASN A 335 -0.08 -21.84 1.04
CA ASN A 335 -1.52 -22.02 0.89
C ASN A 335 -2.29 -22.05 2.24
N THR A 336 -1.59 -22.17 3.37
CA THR A 336 -2.15 -22.06 4.73
C THR A 336 -2.14 -20.61 5.25
N VAL A 337 -1.59 -19.66 4.49
CA VAL A 337 -1.50 -18.24 4.84
C VAL A 337 -2.26 -17.40 3.83
N PHE A 338 -2.05 -17.65 2.54
CA PHE A 338 -2.59 -16.85 1.45
C PHE A 338 -3.55 -17.61 0.55
N ARG A 339 -4.49 -16.86 -0.02
CA ARG A 339 -5.23 -17.19 -1.23
C ARG A 339 -4.29 -17.02 -2.43
N ARG A 340 -4.59 -17.68 -3.55
CA ARG A 340 -3.79 -17.53 -4.78
C ARG A 340 -3.89 -16.12 -5.40
N ASP A 341 -5.01 -15.44 -5.22
CA ASP A 341 -5.24 -14.06 -5.67
C ASP A 341 -4.66 -13.00 -4.72
N GLU A 342 -4.19 -13.39 -3.53
CA GLU A 342 -3.44 -12.52 -2.61
C GLU A 342 -1.94 -12.47 -2.91
N ILE A 343 -1.40 -13.41 -3.71
CA ILE A 343 0.02 -13.49 -4.04
C ILE A 343 0.23 -12.92 -5.44
N TRP A 344 1.07 -11.91 -5.53
CA TRP A 344 1.48 -11.26 -6.77
C TRP A 344 2.97 -11.42 -7.00
N PHE A 345 3.35 -11.53 -8.25
CA PHE A 345 4.75 -11.58 -8.67
C PHE A 345 5.07 -10.34 -9.50
N ALA A 346 6.20 -9.70 -9.17
CA ALA A 346 6.82 -8.68 -9.99
C ALA A 346 8.08 -9.26 -10.61
N ALA A 347 8.12 -9.33 -11.92
CA ALA A 347 9.23 -9.88 -12.71
C ALA A 347 9.67 -8.86 -13.75
N MET A 348 10.92 -8.98 -14.20
CA MET A 348 11.48 -8.17 -15.28
C MET A 348 11.64 -9.03 -16.52
N ASN A 349 11.16 -8.56 -17.66
CA ASN A 349 11.34 -9.22 -18.94
C ASN A 349 12.71 -8.91 -19.58
N ASP A 350 12.99 -9.50 -20.75
CA ASP A 350 14.25 -9.32 -21.48
C ASP A 350 14.48 -7.89 -21.96
N ASN A 351 13.45 -7.06 -22.04
CA ASN A 351 13.53 -5.64 -22.40
C ASN A 351 13.77 -4.73 -21.19
N HIS A 352 14.03 -5.29 -20.01
CA HIS A 352 14.12 -4.57 -18.74
C HIS A 352 12.82 -3.84 -18.35
N GLU A 353 11.67 -4.33 -18.79
CA GLU A 353 10.37 -3.86 -18.41
C GLU A 353 9.83 -4.74 -17.30
N SER A 354 9.30 -4.13 -16.22
CA SER A 354 8.66 -4.86 -15.13
C SER A 354 7.22 -5.20 -15.49
N GLU A 355 6.81 -6.40 -15.10
CA GLU A 355 5.45 -6.91 -15.24
C GLU A 355 4.95 -7.45 -13.90
N ILE A 356 3.64 -7.45 -13.69
CA ILE A 356 3.02 -8.10 -12.53
C ILE A 356 1.91 -9.06 -12.95
N TYR A 357 1.76 -10.11 -12.18
CA TYR A 357 0.67 -11.08 -12.32
C TYR A 357 0.40 -11.77 -10.98
N SER A 358 -0.83 -12.18 -10.75
CA SER A 358 -1.18 -12.94 -9.54
C SER A 358 -0.89 -14.44 -9.72
N LEU A 359 -0.65 -15.13 -8.61
CA LEU A 359 -0.52 -16.59 -8.63
C LEU A 359 -1.80 -17.27 -9.15
N TYR A 360 -2.97 -16.62 -9.01
CA TYR A 360 -4.22 -17.11 -9.56
C TYR A 360 -4.28 -17.00 -11.09
N GLU A 361 -3.75 -15.90 -11.66
CA GLU A 361 -3.70 -15.67 -13.11
C GLU A 361 -2.64 -16.52 -13.80
N PHE A 362 -1.58 -16.84 -13.08
CA PHE A 362 -0.46 -17.61 -13.62
C PHE A 362 -0.93 -18.95 -14.21
N ARG A 363 -0.40 -19.27 -15.40
CA ARG A 363 -0.65 -20.51 -16.12
C ARG A 363 0.62 -21.34 -16.22
N GLN A 364 0.51 -22.62 -15.90
CA GLN A 364 1.59 -23.58 -16.11
C GLN A 364 1.73 -23.88 -17.61
N GLU A 365 2.79 -24.57 -18.02
CA GLU A 365 3.04 -24.94 -19.41
C GLU A 365 1.88 -25.73 -20.07
N ASP A 366 1.15 -26.52 -19.28
CA ASP A 366 -0.03 -27.25 -19.69
C ASP A 366 -1.32 -26.40 -19.69
N ASN A 367 -1.19 -25.07 -19.55
CA ASN A 367 -2.26 -24.09 -19.44
C ASN A 367 -3.20 -24.26 -18.21
N THR A 368 -2.83 -25.08 -17.24
CA THR A 368 -3.60 -25.22 -15.99
C THR A 368 -3.22 -24.13 -14.99
N ARG A 369 -4.14 -23.83 -14.05
CA ARG A 369 -3.86 -22.95 -12.92
C ARG A 369 -3.14 -23.70 -11.82
N VAL A 370 -2.36 -22.97 -11.02
CA VAL A 370 -1.76 -23.49 -9.80
C VAL A 370 -2.85 -24.01 -8.87
N LYS A 371 -2.70 -25.22 -8.34
CA LYS A 371 -3.67 -25.83 -7.41
C LYS A 371 -3.62 -25.13 -6.04
N SER A 372 -4.77 -25.00 -5.38
CA SER A 372 -4.84 -24.45 -4.01
C SER A 372 -4.03 -25.24 -2.98
N THR A 373 -3.77 -26.52 -3.24
CA THR A 373 -2.98 -27.42 -2.38
C THR A 373 -1.48 -27.42 -2.69
N ALA A 374 -1.03 -26.63 -3.69
CA ALA A 374 0.38 -26.56 -4.07
C ALA A 374 1.24 -25.96 -2.95
N ALA A 375 2.50 -26.36 -2.90
CA ALA A 375 3.52 -25.77 -2.03
C ALA A 375 4.08 -24.52 -2.76
N PHE A 376 3.46 -23.37 -2.56
CA PHE A 376 3.77 -22.13 -3.30
C PHE A 376 5.22 -21.71 -3.16
N ASP A 377 5.76 -21.75 -1.94
CA ASP A 377 7.17 -21.45 -1.62
C ASP A 377 8.15 -22.34 -2.39
N LYS A 378 7.90 -23.67 -2.41
CA LYS A 378 8.78 -24.61 -3.10
C LYS A 378 8.73 -24.42 -4.61
N GLN A 379 7.52 -24.29 -5.19
CA GLN A 379 7.35 -24.10 -6.62
C GLN A 379 7.96 -22.77 -7.11
N TYR A 380 7.91 -21.73 -6.26
CA TYR A 380 8.60 -20.48 -6.55
C TYR A 380 10.12 -20.67 -6.61
N LEU A 381 10.72 -21.35 -5.61
CA LEU A 381 12.16 -21.64 -5.59
C LEU A 381 12.62 -22.56 -6.72
N GLU A 382 11.71 -23.36 -7.28
CA GLU A 382 11.95 -24.20 -8.45
C GLU A 382 11.83 -23.42 -9.78
N GLY A 383 11.59 -22.10 -9.72
CA GLY A 383 11.45 -21.23 -10.91
C GLY A 383 10.15 -21.39 -11.67
N ARG A 384 9.16 -22.13 -11.11
CA ARG A 384 7.93 -22.48 -11.85
C ARG A 384 7.01 -21.31 -12.15
N TYR A 385 7.18 -20.20 -11.46
CA TYR A 385 6.31 -19.02 -11.62
C TYR A 385 6.94 -17.91 -12.47
N GLY A 386 8.17 -18.09 -12.95
CA GLY A 386 8.85 -17.14 -13.83
C GLY A 386 9.31 -15.83 -13.17
N ALA A 387 9.21 -15.72 -11.85
CA ALA A 387 9.60 -14.54 -11.08
C ALA A 387 10.66 -14.85 -10.01
N ASP A 388 11.48 -15.86 -10.21
CA ASP A 388 12.53 -16.23 -9.28
C ASP A 388 13.85 -15.49 -9.57
N GLN A 389 14.74 -15.49 -8.57
CA GLN A 389 16.06 -14.89 -8.70
C GLN A 389 17.00 -15.85 -9.45
N TYR A 390 17.30 -15.57 -10.73
CA TYR A 390 18.30 -16.33 -11.47
C TYR A 390 19.72 -15.98 -11.00
N VAL A 391 20.53 -17.01 -10.71
CA VAL A 391 21.94 -16.87 -10.33
C VAL A 391 22.80 -17.77 -11.22
N ALA A 392 23.56 -17.18 -12.12
CA ALA A 392 24.33 -17.89 -13.17
C ALA A 392 25.68 -18.43 -12.70
N TYR A 393 26.17 -18.29 -11.56
CA TYR A 393 27.49 -18.81 -11.03
C TYR A 393 28.67 -18.85 -12.02
N GLU A 394 28.53 -18.31 -13.23
CA GLU A 394 29.54 -18.39 -14.29
C GLU A 394 30.82 -17.66 -13.89
N TRP A 395 30.69 -16.51 -13.26
CA TRP A 395 31.84 -15.77 -12.75
C TRP A 395 32.63 -16.54 -11.70
N MET A 396 32.00 -17.34 -10.85
CA MET A 396 32.69 -18.17 -9.85
C MET A 396 33.46 -19.31 -10.48
N LYS A 397 33.05 -19.78 -11.67
CA LYS A 397 33.79 -20.82 -12.43
C LYS A 397 35.05 -20.29 -13.07
N THR A 398 35.15 -18.97 -13.29
CA THR A 398 36.34 -18.32 -13.87
C THR A 398 37.30 -17.77 -12.81
N ALA A 399 37.03 -17.98 -11.55
CA ALA A 399 37.84 -17.47 -10.42
C ALA A 399 39.22 -18.16 -10.25
N GLU A 400 39.66 -19.07 -11.16
CA GLU A 400 41.03 -19.58 -11.20
C GLU A 400 42.07 -18.49 -11.57
N ASN A 401 41.62 -17.26 -11.88
CA ASN A 401 42.48 -16.13 -12.27
C ASN A 401 42.57 -15.00 -11.24
N PHE A 402 42.17 -15.22 -9.98
CA PHE A 402 42.33 -14.26 -8.88
C PHE A 402 43.47 -14.65 -7.95
#